data_7bd030f6629f2429bd2554ef3ed5ccff
#
_entry.id   7bd030f6629f2429bd2554ef3ed5ccff
#
_cell.length_a   1.000
_cell.length_b   1.000
_cell.length_c   1.000
_cell.angle_alpha   90.00
_cell.angle_beta   90.00
_cell.angle_gamma   90.00
#
_symmetry.space_group_name_H-M   'P 1'
#
loop_
_entity.id
_entity.type
_entity.pdbx_description
1 polymer ?
#
loop_
_entity_poly.entity_id
_entity_poly.type
_entity_poly.pdbx_seq_one_letter_code
_entity_poly.pdbx_strand_id
1 'polypeptide(L)'
;MISAGQVQANIAAMDRLIDAKQFENATLVARALASQAPQDPLASEALARALLSQCNANPTSELKNETALAYAKAAAQRPTSPGLQSAAGMAAYGAGNIEEAIRLHQKARQLEPGNPQHLYMEAMMWNASAKPITAIGLLQMALKLQPDSPEIEMGLAEALAQNGEAQPSIQHMQRARELSGHDSTIRFRAAALLRSVGQPSDAAEMLLGAVSIGSADRATCELCANCLTDAGKHAQSAEVWEQLAAMTLMQPQPLLEAARSWSRAGQDETALMFLEKARQANPPQAYFELVREEILARQPRHP
;
A
#
# COMPACT_ATOMS: atom_id res chain seq x y z
N MET A 1 24.19 34.17 0.93
CA MET A 1 24.42 32.70 0.96
C MET A 1 24.71 32.29 2.39
N ILE A 2 24.04 31.28 2.90
CA ILE A 2 24.29 30.72 4.23
C ILE A 2 25.55 29.84 4.20
N SER A 3 26.23 29.69 5.35
CA SER A 3 27.41 28.83 5.45
C SER A 3 27.04 27.33 5.47
N ALA A 4 27.98 26.46 5.08
CA ALA A 4 27.77 24.99 5.16
C ALA A 4 27.39 24.54 6.58
N GLY A 5 27.96 25.16 7.62
CA GLY A 5 27.60 24.88 9.01
C GLY A 5 26.14 25.25 9.34
N GLN A 6 25.63 26.34 8.77
CA GLN A 6 24.21 26.71 8.91
C GLN A 6 23.29 25.75 8.15
N VAL A 7 23.68 25.26 6.97
CA VAL A 7 22.93 24.22 6.24
C VAL A 7 22.78 22.98 7.12
N GLN A 8 23.88 22.46 7.68
CA GLN A 8 23.86 21.29 8.54
C GLN A 8 23.04 21.50 9.83
N ALA A 9 23.14 22.70 10.45
CA ALA A 9 22.34 23.02 11.65
C ALA A 9 20.83 23.02 11.35
N ASN A 10 20.43 23.58 10.22
CA ASN A 10 19.03 23.58 9.80
C ASN A 10 18.51 22.16 9.46
N ILE A 11 19.34 21.32 8.82
CA ILE A 11 19.00 19.91 8.57
C ILE A 11 18.80 19.17 9.90
N ALA A 12 19.72 19.35 10.87
CA ALA A 12 19.58 18.73 12.19
C ALA A 12 18.33 19.21 12.95
N ALA A 13 17.95 20.49 12.79
CA ALA A 13 16.70 21.01 13.36
C ALA A 13 15.46 20.39 12.69
N MET A 14 15.47 20.28 11.37
CA MET A 14 14.44 19.60 10.59
C MET A 14 14.27 18.12 11.01
N ASP A 15 15.38 17.39 11.14
CA ASP A 15 15.36 15.97 11.53
C ASP A 15 14.74 15.78 12.93
N ARG A 16 15.05 16.66 13.91
CA ARG A 16 14.41 16.65 15.24
C ARG A 16 12.89 16.89 15.15
N LEU A 17 12.45 17.75 14.24
CA LEU A 17 11.02 17.99 14.04
C LEU A 17 10.32 16.77 13.41
N ILE A 18 11.00 16.07 12.50
CA ILE A 18 10.50 14.81 11.93
C ILE A 18 10.36 13.75 13.02
N ASP A 19 11.39 13.57 13.86
CA ASP A 19 11.38 12.63 14.99
C ASP A 19 10.27 12.95 15.99
N ALA A 20 9.99 14.25 16.21
CA ALA A 20 8.88 14.73 17.02
C ALA A 20 7.50 14.67 16.32
N LYS A 21 7.43 14.11 15.12
CA LYS A 21 6.23 14.03 14.25
C LYS A 21 5.60 15.39 13.91
N GLN A 22 6.39 16.46 13.94
CA GLN A 22 6.00 17.82 13.56
C GLN A 22 6.32 18.07 12.07
N PHE A 23 5.68 17.28 11.20
CA PHE A 23 6.05 17.24 9.77
C PHE A 23 5.85 18.54 9.02
N GLU A 24 4.80 19.32 9.35
CA GLU A 24 4.58 20.63 8.73
C GLU A 24 5.69 21.62 9.10
N ASN A 25 6.07 21.67 10.38
CA ASN A 25 7.16 22.52 10.85
C ASN A 25 8.50 22.11 10.22
N ALA A 26 8.76 20.81 10.11
CA ALA A 26 9.94 20.27 9.41
C ALA A 26 10.00 20.75 7.95
N THR A 27 8.86 20.69 7.24
CA THR A 27 8.75 21.13 5.84
C THR A 27 8.96 22.65 5.71
N LEU A 28 8.46 23.46 6.65
CA LEU A 28 8.71 24.91 6.66
C LEU A 28 10.19 25.23 6.81
N VAL A 29 10.90 24.56 7.73
CA VAL A 29 12.35 24.73 7.91
C VAL A 29 13.09 24.31 6.64
N ALA A 30 12.73 23.19 6.03
CA ALA A 30 13.36 22.70 4.82
C ALA A 30 13.12 23.61 3.60
N ARG A 31 11.91 24.17 3.44
CA ARG A 31 11.60 25.16 2.40
C ARG A 31 12.42 26.44 2.57
N ALA A 32 12.54 26.95 3.79
CA ALA A 32 13.37 28.11 4.09
C ALA A 32 14.83 27.84 3.76
N LEU A 33 15.35 26.65 4.11
CA LEU A 33 16.70 26.22 3.78
C LEU A 33 16.92 26.14 2.26
N ALA A 34 16.02 25.49 1.53
CA ALA A 34 16.11 25.33 0.07
C ALA A 34 16.00 26.67 -0.68
N SER A 35 15.29 27.66 -0.14
CA SER A 35 15.24 29.03 -0.69
C SER A 35 16.52 29.82 -0.44
N GLN A 36 17.16 29.65 0.71
CA GLN A 36 18.42 30.31 1.06
C GLN A 36 19.65 29.70 0.38
N ALA A 37 19.60 28.39 0.06
CA ALA A 37 20.67 27.63 -0.57
C ALA A 37 20.13 26.79 -1.77
N PRO A 38 19.59 27.41 -2.83
CA PRO A 38 18.86 26.70 -3.91
C PRO A 38 19.75 25.78 -4.75
N GLN A 39 21.06 26.00 -4.73
CA GLN A 39 22.04 25.17 -5.45
C GLN A 39 22.75 24.14 -4.56
N ASP A 40 22.46 24.15 -3.25
CA ASP A 40 23.04 23.17 -2.33
C ASP A 40 22.28 21.86 -2.43
N PRO A 41 22.95 20.75 -2.82
CA PRO A 41 22.31 19.44 -2.94
C PRO A 41 21.73 18.92 -1.62
N LEU A 42 22.35 19.25 -0.47
CA LEU A 42 21.86 18.84 0.85
C LEU A 42 20.57 19.56 1.22
N ALA A 43 20.44 20.84 0.84
CA ALA A 43 19.21 21.59 1.07
C ALA A 43 18.04 21.06 0.23
N SER A 44 18.31 20.66 -1.02
CA SER A 44 17.30 20.05 -1.89
C SER A 44 16.89 18.66 -1.40
N GLU A 45 17.84 17.86 -0.94
CA GLU A 45 17.57 16.54 -0.35
C GLU A 45 16.78 16.65 0.97
N ALA A 46 17.13 17.61 1.82
CA ALA A 46 16.41 17.88 3.07
C ALA A 46 14.94 18.25 2.80
N LEU A 47 14.69 19.11 1.81
CA LEU A 47 13.31 19.44 1.41
C LEU A 47 12.55 18.21 0.94
N ALA A 48 13.14 17.37 0.10
CA ALA A 48 12.51 16.16 -0.40
C ALA A 48 12.15 15.17 0.73
N ARG A 49 13.04 14.99 1.72
CA ARG A 49 12.82 14.15 2.90
C ARG A 49 11.71 14.69 3.81
N ALA A 50 11.69 15.99 4.07
CA ALA A 50 10.64 16.62 4.88
C ALA A 50 9.26 16.49 4.24
N LEU A 51 9.17 16.75 2.93
CA LEU A 51 7.94 16.57 2.15
C LEU A 51 7.48 15.10 2.14
N LEU A 52 8.39 14.14 1.99
CA LEU A 52 8.06 12.72 2.07
C LEU A 52 7.47 12.36 3.43
N SER A 53 8.07 12.84 4.52
CA SER A 53 7.59 12.58 5.89
C SER A 53 6.19 13.17 6.11
N GLN A 54 5.94 14.38 5.62
CA GLN A 54 4.62 15.01 5.66
C GLN A 54 3.61 14.27 4.78
N CYS A 55 4.01 13.87 3.57
CA CYS A 55 3.17 13.11 2.64
C CYS A 55 2.77 11.74 3.20
N ASN A 56 3.67 11.03 3.90
CA ASN A 56 3.38 9.77 4.55
C ASN A 56 2.37 9.92 5.70
N ALA A 57 2.41 11.05 6.41
CA ALA A 57 1.49 11.33 7.50
C ALA A 57 0.10 11.77 7.01
N ASN A 58 0.04 12.56 5.92
CA ASN A 58 -1.19 13.07 5.34
C ASN A 58 -1.08 13.12 3.80
N PRO A 59 -1.32 11.98 3.10
CA PRO A 59 -1.11 11.88 1.67
C PRO A 59 -2.18 12.66 0.87
N THR A 60 -1.78 13.79 0.27
CA THR A 60 -2.59 14.51 -0.72
C THR A 60 -1.94 14.43 -2.09
N SER A 61 -2.72 14.56 -3.17
CA SER A 61 -2.18 14.56 -4.54
C SER A 61 -1.18 15.70 -4.75
N GLU A 62 -1.39 16.85 -4.12
CA GLU A 62 -0.49 18.01 -4.16
C GLU A 62 0.86 17.69 -3.50
N LEU A 63 0.85 17.15 -2.27
CA LEU A 63 2.06 16.74 -1.57
C LEU A 63 2.83 15.64 -2.29
N LYS A 64 2.16 14.68 -2.90
CA LYS A 64 2.80 13.64 -3.73
C LYS A 64 3.55 14.25 -4.90
N ASN A 65 2.93 15.18 -5.62
CA ASN A 65 3.54 15.87 -6.75
C ASN A 65 4.73 16.75 -6.30
N GLU A 66 4.56 17.50 -5.21
CA GLU A 66 5.62 18.35 -4.66
C GLU A 66 6.82 17.50 -4.20
N THR A 67 6.56 16.37 -3.54
CA THR A 67 7.58 15.41 -3.12
C THR A 67 8.36 14.86 -4.32
N ALA A 68 7.65 14.48 -5.39
CA ALA A 68 8.28 13.98 -6.61
C ALA A 68 9.19 15.03 -7.26
N LEU A 69 8.73 16.29 -7.36
CA LEU A 69 9.53 17.39 -7.91
C LEU A 69 10.76 17.69 -7.05
N ALA A 70 10.63 17.65 -5.72
CA ALA A 70 11.75 17.89 -4.81
C ALA A 70 12.83 16.80 -4.93
N TYR A 71 12.43 15.52 -4.98
CA TYR A 71 13.36 14.41 -5.19
C TYR A 71 13.97 14.44 -6.59
N ALA A 72 13.24 14.78 -7.64
CA ALA A 72 13.76 14.92 -8.99
C ALA A 72 14.86 16.00 -9.05
N LYS A 73 14.65 17.15 -8.37
CA LYS A 73 15.66 18.20 -8.23
C LYS A 73 16.91 17.72 -7.48
N ALA A 74 16.74 17.05 -6.35
CA ALA A 74 17.83 16.50 -5.57
C ALA A 74 18.65 15.47 -6.38
N ALA A 75 17.97 14.56 -7.10
CA ALA A 75 18.58 13.57 -7.97
C ALA A 75 19.32 14.20 -9.18
N ALA A 76 18.81 15.31 -9.72
CA ALA A 76 19.46 16.07 -10.80
C ALA A 76 20.77 16.75 -10.31
N GLN A 77 20.78 17.24 -9.07
CA GLN A 77 21.99 17.85 -8.48
C GLN A 77 23.06 16.83 -8.07
N ARG A 78 22.65 15.56 -7.84
CA ARG A 78 23.57 14.45 -7.49
C ARG A 78 23.31 13.24 -8.41
N PRO A 79 23.63 13.35 -9.72
CA PRO A 79 23.22 12.38 -10.73
C PRO A 79 23.89 11.01 -10.58
N THR A 80 24.95 10.91 -9.81
CA THR A 80 25.70 9.67 -9.53
C THR A 80 25.31 9.01 -8.21
N SER A 81 24.29 9.52 -7.51
CA SER A 81 23.80 8.93 -6.27
C SER A 81 22.68 7.91 -6.58
N PRO A 82 22.92 6.58 -6.49
CA PRO A 82 21.89 5.57 -6.77
C PRO A 82 20.73 5.65 -5.80
N GLY A 83 21.00 5.95 -4.52
CA GLY A 83 19.96 6.13 -3.51
C GLY A 83 19.00 7.28 -3.82
N LEU A 84 19.52 8.44 -4.29
CA LEU A 84 18.65 9.56 -4.69
C LEU A 84 17.88 9.27 -5.98
N GLN A 85 18.46 8.56 -6.94
CA GLN A 85 17.74 8.12 -8.15
C GLN A 85 16.57 7.19 -7.75
N SER A 86 16.83 6.23 -6.85
CA SER A 86 15.80 5.31 -6.35
C SER A 86 14.71 6.03 -5.57
N ALA A 87 15.07 6.95 -4.66
CA ALA A 87 14.11 7.74 -3.89
C ALA A 87 13.23 8.63 -4.80
N ALA A 88 13.85 9.26 -5.82
CA ALA A 88 13.10 10.02 -6.82
C ALA A 88 12.14 9.12 -7.64
N GLY A 89 12.57 7.90 -7.97
CA GLY A 89 11.73 6.90 -8.63
C GLY A 89 10.49 6.53 -7.79
N MET A 90 10.68 6.27 -6.50
CA MET A 90 9.57 5.99 -5.58
C MET A 90 8.62 7.17 -5.44
N ALA A 91 9.15 8.40 -5.33
CA ALA A 91 8.32 9.60 -5.26
C ALA A 91 7.53 9.84 -6.56
N ALA A 92 8.14 9.61 -7.73
CA ALA A 92 7.48 9.69 -9.03
C ALA A 92 6.34 8.66 -9.13
N TYR A 93 6.57 7.42 -8.67
CA TYR A 93 5.52 6.39 -8.59
C TYR A 93 4.37 6.81 -7.69
N GLY A 94 4.66 7.34 -6.50
CA GLY A 94 3.67 7.86 -5.56
C GLY A 94 2.80 8.99 -6.13
N ALA A 95 3.36 9.77 -7.07
CA ALA A 95 2.67 10.82 -7.83
C ALA A 95 1.94 10.29 -9.09
N GLY A 96 2.03 8.97 -9.39
CA GLY A 96 1.41 8.35 -10.57
C GLY A 96 2.25 8.40 -11.85
N ASN A 97 3.48 8.91 -11.80
CA ASN A 97 4.38 9.03 -12.95
C ASN A 97 5.21 7.74 -13.13
N ILE A 98 4.57 6.65 -13.55
CA ILE A 98 5.20 5.32 -13.63
C ILE A 98 6.39 5.30 -14.61
N GLU A 99 6.29 5.97 -15.76
CA GLU A 99 7.36 6.01 -16.77
C GLU A 99 8.64 6.67 -16.20
N GLU A 100 8.47 7.79 -15.51
CA GLU A 100 9.60 8.46 -14.85
C GLU A 100 10.17 7.62 -13.71
N ALA A 101 9.34 6.92 -12.94
CA ALA A 101 9.78 5.99 -11.92
C ALA A 101 10.66 4.87 -12.50
N ILE A 102 10.25 4.26 -13.63
CA ILE A 102 11.03 3.25 -14.35
C ILE A 102 12.39 3.82 -14.76
N ARG A 103 12.41 4.99 -15.41
CA ARG A 103 13.63 5.63 -15.87
C ARG A 103 14.64 5.88 -14.72
N LEU A 104 14.14 6.33 -13.57
CA LEU A 104 14.94 6.63 -12.39
C LEU A 104 15.50 5.35 -11.74
N HIS A 105 14.69 4.29 -11.62
CA HIS A 105 15.16 3.00 -11.10
C HIS A 105 16.14 2.32 -12.04
N GLN A 106 15.97 2.43 -13.37
CA GLN A 106 16.97 1.99 -14.36
C GLN A 106 18.30 2.69 -14.16
N LYS A 107 18.27 4.00 -13.91
CA LYS A 107 19.48 4.77 -13.63
C LYS A 107 20.14 4.35 -12.31
N ALA A 108 19.37 4.11 -11.26
CA ALA A 108 19.90 3.57 -9.99
C ALA A 108 20.60 2.22 -10.20
N ARG A 109 19.97 1.29 -10.96
CA ARG A 109 20.55 0.00 -11.31
C ARG A 109 21.82 0.12 -12.17
N GLN A 110 21.88 1.08 -13.09
CA GLN A 110 23.09 1.32 -13.88
C GLN A 110 24.26 1.80 -13.03
N LEU A 111 23.97 2.56 -11.94
CA LEU A 111 24.98 3.04 -11.00
C LEU A 111 25.46 1.93 -10.04
N GLU A 112 24.58 1.00 -9.67
CA GLU A 112 24.87 -0.15 -8.79
C GLU A 112 24.28 -1.45 -9.36
N PRO A 113 24.91 -2.05 -10.40
CA PRO A 113 24.35 -3.24 -11.08
C PRO A 113 24.24 -4.49 -10.21
N GLY A 114 25.06 -4.57 -9.16
CA GLY A 114 25.09 -5.71 -8.21
C GLY A 114 24.08 -5.58 -7.05
N ASN A 115 23.31 -4.51 -6.97
CA ASN A 115 22.36 -4.30 -5.90
C ASN A 115 20.98 -4.91 -6.28
N PRO A 116 20.54 -6.01 -5.64
CA PRO A 116 19.27 -6.66 -5.96
C PRO A 116 18.06 -5.76 -5.72
N GLN A 117 18.17 -4.79 -4.80
CA GLN A 117 17.10 -3.86 -4.49
C GLN A 117 16.72 -2.97 -5.69
N HIS A 118 17.69 -2.54 -6.49
CA HIS A 118 17.40 -1.73 -7.68
C HIS A 118 16.67 -2.54 -8.76
N LEU A 119 17.03 -3.82 -8.94
CA LEU A 119 16.32 -4.74 -9.82
C LEU A 119 14.87 -4.98 -9.35
N TYR A 120 14.69 -5.21 -8.04
CA TYR A 120 13.38 -5.39 -7.43
C TYR A 120 12.50 -4.16 -7.64
N MET A 121 13.00 -2.96 -7.33
CA MET A 121 12.24 -1.72 -7.48
C MET A 121 11.86 -1.43 -8.94
N GLU A 122 12.80 -1.62 -9.88
CA GLU A 122 12.50 -1.49 -11.31
C GLU A 122 11.42 -2.49 -11.74
N ALA A 123 11.51 -3.75 -11.29
CA ALA A 123 10.53 -4.78 -11.59
C ALA A 123 9.13 -4.42 -11.06
N MET A 124 9.04 -3.88 -9.84
CA MET A 124 7.76 -3.43 -9.28
C MET A 124 7.11 -2.34 -10.12
N MET A 125 7.91 -1.41 -10.69
CA MET A 125 7.39 -0.37 -11.60
C MET A 125 6.92 -0.98 -12.93
N TRP A 126 7.65 -1.95 -13.49
CA TRP A 126 7.21 -2.66 -14.70
C TRP A 126 5.92 -3.45 -14.46
N ASN A 127 5.80 -4.09 -13.30
CA ASN A 127 4.57 -4.79 -12.92
C ASN A 127 3.39 -3.81 -12.79
N ALA A 128 3.58 -2.67 -12.16
CA ALA A 128 2.57 -1.61 -12.04
C ALA A 128 2.16 -1.02 -13.41
N SER A 129 3.07 -1.05 -14.41
CA SER A 129 2.75 -0.64 -15.79
C SER A 129 2.14 -1.76 -16.66
N ALA A 130 1.66 -2.85 -16.03
CA ALA A 130 1.09 -4.02 -16.69
C ALA A 130 2.04 -4.69 -17.72
N LYS A 131 3.34 -4.71 -17.41
CA LYS A 131 4.38 -5.40 -18.19
C LYS A 131 5.05 -6.51 -17.35
N PRO A 132 4.30 -7.55 -16.95
CA PRO A 132 4.78 -8.57 -16.02
C PRO A 132 5.96 -9.38 -16.54
N ILE A 133 6.06 -9.64 -17.85
CA ILE A 133 7.18 -10.39 -18.43
C ILE A 133 8.52 -9.72 -18.15
N THR A 134 8.59 -8.40 -18.28
CA THR A 134 9.81 -7.63 -17.97
C THR A 134 10.11 -7.69 -16.47
N ALA A 135 9.08 -7.55 -15.62
CA ALA A 135 9.21 -7.66 -14.17
C ALA A 135 9.74 -9.03 -13.74
N ILE A 136 9.19 -10.12 -14.30
CA ILE A 136 9.64 -11.51 -14.04
C ILE A 136 11.15 -11.65 -14.32
N GLY A 137 11.62 -11.20 -15.48
CA GLY A 137 13.03 -11.28 -15.84
C GLY A 137 13.94 -10.55 -14.85
N LEU A 138 13.56 -9.33 -14.42
CA LEU A 138 14.32 -8.55 -13.44
C LEU A 138 14.30 -9.20 -12.04
N LEU A 139 13.17 -9.75 -11.61
CA LEU A 139 13.04 -10.42 -10.31
C LEU A 139 13.84 -11.73 -10.25
N GLN A 140 13.87 -12.49 -11.35
CA GLN A 140 14.74 -13.66 -11.47
C GLN A 140 16.23 -13.29 -11.40
N MET A 141 16.62 -12.14 -11.97
CA MET A 141 17.98 -11.63 -11.81
C MET A 141 18.25 -11.21 -10.36
N ALA A 142 17.28 -10.54 -9.70
CA ALA A 142 17.41 -10.16 -8.30
C ALA A 142 17.55 -11.37 -7.38
N LEU A 143 16.77 -12.46 -7.60
CA LEU A 143 16.89 -13.72 -6.84
C LEU A 143 18.25 -14.41 -7.01
N LYS A 144 18.90 -14.27 -8.18
CA LYS A 144 20.27 -14.79 -8.34
C LYS A 144 21.29 -14.06 -7.46
N LEU A 145 21.04 -12.80 -7.17
CA LEU A 145 21.88 -11.98 -6.28
C LEU A 145 21.52 -12.17 -4.80
N GLN A 146 20.24 -12.38 -4.51
CA GLN A 146 19.72 -12.56 -3.16
C GLN A 146 18.63 -13.67 -3.14
N PRO A 147 19.03 -14.95 -3.04
CA PRO A 147 18.11 -16.10 -3.18
C PRO A 147 17.07 -16.23 -2.07
N ASP A 148 17.36 -15.72 -0.86
CA ASP A 148 16.51 -15.89 0.31
C ASP A 148 15.81 -14.58 0.72
N SER A 149 15.43 -13.74 -0.27
CA SER A 149 14.63 -12.54 -0.01
C SER A 149 13.14 -12.82 -0.17
N PRO A 150 12.36 -12.77 0.93
CA PRO A 150 10.91 -12.96 0.86
C PRO A 150 10.22 -11.88 0.03
N GLU A 151 10.74 -10.65 0.00
CA GLU A 151 10.19 -9.55 -0.78
C GLU A 151 10.34 -9.80 -2.30
N ILE A 152 11.51 -10.30 -2.72
CA ILE A 152 11.76 -10.58 -4.15
C ILE A 152 10.94 -11.80 -4.58
N GLU A 153 10.88 -12.86 -3.77
CA GLU A 153 10.02 -14.04 -4.00
C GLU A 153 8.54 -13.63 -4.13
N MET A 154 8.06 -12.78 -3.21
CA MET A 154 6.68 -12.28 -3.26
C MET A 154 6.44 -11.40 -4.50
N GLY A 155 7.39 -10.54 -4.86
CA GLY A 155 7.32 -9.73 -6.09
C GLY A 155 7.23 -10.59 -7.35
N LEU A 156 8.03 -11.68 -7.41
CA LEU A 156 7.99 -12.64 -8.51
C LEU A 156 6.65 -13.39 -8.57
N ALA A 157 6.11 -13.77 -7.42
CA ALA A 157 4.78 -14.37 -7.33
C ALA A 157 3.70 -13.45 -7.91
N GLU A 158 3.70 -12.18 -7.55
CA GLU A 158 2.74 -11.18 -8.05
C GLU A 158 2.88 -10.96 -9.56
N ALA A 159 4.11 -10.88 -10.07
CA ALA A 159 4.35 -10.71 -11.50
C ALA A 159 3.90 -11.95 -12.31
N LEU A 160 4.15 -13.15 -11.80
CA LEU A 160 3.68 -14.41 -12.41
C LEU A 160 2.15 -14.50 -12.41
N ALA A 161 1.48 -14.13 -11.31
CA ALA A 161 0.02 -14.09 -11.24
C ALA A 161 -0.56 -13.13 -12.29
N GLN A 162 0.02 -11.95 -12.42
CA GLN A 162 -0.40 -10.97 -13.42
C GLN A 162 -0.15 -11.46 -14.86
N ASN A 163 0.86 -12.30 -15.06
CA ASN A 163 1.14 -12.96 -16.36
C ASN A 163 0.22 -14.17 -16.63
N GLY A 164 -0.65 -14.55 -15.70
CA GLY A 164 -1.54 -15.70 -15.82
C GLY A 164 -0.92 -17.05 -15.40
N GLU A 165 0.28 -17.04 -14.84
CA GLU A 165 1.02 -18.22 -14.40
C GLU A 165 0.70 -18.56 -12.94
N ALA A 166 -0.54 -19.01 -12.67
CA ALA A 166 -1.06 -19.19 -11.31
C ALA A 166 -0.25 -20.19 -10.47
N GLN A 167 0.13 -21.36 -11.01
CA GLN A 167 0.86 -22.37 -10.23
C GLN A 167 2.29 -21.96 -9.86
N PRO A 168 3.14 -21.45 -10.77
CA PRO A 168 4.43 -20.86 -10.41
C PRO A 168 4.30 -19.72 -9.41
N SER A 169 3.30 -18.85 -9.57
CA SER A 169 3.00 -17.75 -8.65
C SER A 169 2.79 -18.26 -7.21
N ILE A 170 1.95 -19.29 -7.02
CA ILE A 170 1.69 -19.86 -5.69
C ILE A 170 2.96 -20.47 -5.08
N GLN A 171 3.81 -21.13 -5.88
CA GLN A 171 5.07 -21.70 -5.37
C GLN A 171 6.01 -20.60 -4.82
N HIS A 172 6.21 -19.52 -5.57
CA HIS A 172 7.03 -18.40 -5.12
C HIS A 172 6.43 -17.69 -3.91
N MET A 173 5.11 -17.53 -3.84
CA MET A 173 4.40 -16.99 -2.68
C MET A 173 4.61 -17.88 -1.44
N GLN A 174 4.52 -19.21 -1.57
CA GLN A 174 4.79 -20.14 -0.47
C GLN A 174 6.22 -20.01 0.02
N ARG A 175 7.20 -19.91 -0.90
CA ARG A 175 8.59 -19.67 -0.55
C ARG A 175 8.80 -18.36 0.19
N ALA A 176 8.17 -17.26 -0.26
CA ALA A 176 8.20 -15.97 0.42
C ALA A 176 7.68 -16.07 1.87
N ARG A 177 6.60 -16.82 2.08
CA ARG A 177 6.03 -17.05 3.42
C ARG A 177 6.96 -17.87 4.33
N GLU A 178 7.58 -18.93 3.79
CA GLU A 178 8.55 -19.73 4.54
C GLU A 178 9.73 -18.89 5.03
N LEU A 179 10.25 -18.02 4.14
CA LEU A 179 11.38 -17.13 4.44
C LEU A 179 11.03 -16.02 5.41
N SER A 180 9.81 -15.48 5.34
CA SER A 180 9.38 -14.32 6.15
C SER A 180 8.86 -14.69 7.54
N GLY A 181 8.55 -15.96 7.82
CA GLY A 181 7.98 -16.39 9.08
C GLY A 181 6.60 -15.77 9.34
N HIS A 182 6.52 -14.86 10.32
CA HIS A 182 5.25 -14.23 10.73
C HIS A 182 5.07 -12.79 10.21
N ASP A 183 5.81 -12.38 9.18
CA ASP A 183 5.67 -11.04 8.62
C ASP A 183 4.25 -10.78 8.12
N SER A 184 3.60 -9.75 8.70
CA SER A 184 2.21 -9.40 8.38
C SER A 184 2.06 -8.84 6.98
N THR A 185 3.09 -8.16 6.46
CA THR A 185 3.07 -7.58 5.11
C THR A 185 3.11 -8.66 4.04
N ILE A 186 4.00 -9.64 4.19
CA ILE A 186 4.08 -10.79 3.28
C ILE A 186 2.78 -11.61 3.36
N ARG A 187 2.23 -11.81 4.56
CA ARG A 187 0.96 -12.52 4.76
C ARG A 187 -0.19 -11.82 4.06
N PHE A 188 -0.30 -10.49 4.20
CA PHE A 188 -1.33 -9.69 3.54
C PHE A 188 -1.20 -9.80 2.00
N ARG A 189 0.01 -9.61 1.46
CA ARG A 189 0.28 -9.71 0.01
C ARG A 189 -0.03 -11.12 -0.52
N ALA A 190 0.34 -12.17 0.24
CA ALA A 190 0.05 -13.55 -0.12
C ALA A 190 -1.46 -13.83 -0.18
N ALA A 191 -2.24 -13.32 0.79
CA ALA A 191 -3.68 -13.45 0.78
C ALA A 191 -4.33 -12.69 -0.40
N ALA A 192 -3.86 -11.48 -0.69
CA ALA A 192 -4.32 -10.72 -1.86
C ALA A 192 -4.04 -11.46 -3.18
N LEU A 193 -2.85 -12.07 -3.29
CA LEU A 193 -2.47 -12.88 -4.43
C LEU A 193 -3.36 -14.12 -4.57
N LEU A 194 -3.57 -14.90 -3.50
CA LEU A 194 -4.45 -16.08 -3.52
C LEU A 194 -5.87 -15.72 -3.97
N ARG A 195 -6.40 -14.60 -3.47
CA ARG A 195 -7.69 -14.07 -3.93
C ARG A 195 -7.68 -13.80 -5.43
N SER A 196 -6.63 -13.16 -5.95
CA SER A 196 -6.51 -12.79 -7.37
C SER A 196 -6.41 -14.01 -8.31
N VAL A 197 -5.84 -15.11 -7.85
CA VAL A 197 -5.74 -16.38 -8.61
C VAL A 197 -6.92 -17.32 -8.36
N GLY A 198 -7.99 -16.85 -7.74
CA GLY A 198 -9.24 -17.60 -7.57
C GLY A 198 -9.23 -18.57 -6.39
N GLN A 199 -8.39 -18.36 -5.38
CA GLN A 199 -8.34 -19.13 -4.13
C GLN A 199 -8.75 -18.31 -2.90
N PRO A 200 -9.97 -17.75 -2.87
CA PRO A 200 -10.39 -16.86 -1.79
C PRO A 200 -10.57 -17.56 -0.44
N SER A 201 -10.86 -18.86 -0.42
CA SER A 201 -10.97 -19.62 0.83
C SER A 201 -9.63 -19.69 1.57
N ASP A 202 -8.54 -20.01 0.83
CA ASP A 202 -7.20 -20.11 1.40
C ASP A 202 -6.67 -18.73 1.84
N ALA A 203 -7.00 -17.70 1.05
CA ALA A 203 -6.71 -16.32 1.41
C ALA A 203 -7.37 -15.91 2.74
N ALA A 204 -8.65 -16.25 2.92
CA ALA A 204 -9.37 -15.95 4.15
C ALA A 204 -8.79 -16.69 5.37
N GLU A 205 -8.52 -17.99 5.23
CA GLU A 205 -7.89 -18.81 6.29
C GLU A 205 -6.56 -18.21 6.76
N MET A 206 -5.76 -17.73 5.83
CA MET A 206 -4.46 -17.10 6.12
C MET A 206 -4.58 -15.86 7.02
N LEU A 207 -5.68 -15.11 6.91
CA LEU A 207 -5.91 -13.85 7.64
C LEU A 207 -6.75 -14.03 8.90
N LEU A 208 -7.64 -15.03 8.96
CA LEU A 208 -8.58 -15.24 10.07
C LEU A 208 -7.89 -15.34 11.44
N GLY A 209 -6.72 -15.95 11.52
CA GLY A 209 -5.97 -16.02 12.76
C GLY A 209 -5.61 -14.66 13.35
N ALA A 210 -5.18 -13.71 12.52
CA ALA A 210 -4.87 -12.35 12.95
C ALA A 210 -6.12 -11.55 13.31
N VAL A 211 -7.22 -11.75 12.58
CA VAL A 211 -8.51 -11.11 12.83
C VAL A 211 -9.10 -11.59 14.14
N SER A 212 -9.15 -12.90 14.39
CA SER A 212 -9.78 -13.49 15.57
C SER A 212 -9.10 -13.10 16.88
N ILE A 213 -7.79 -12.86 16.88
CA ILE A 213 -7.04 -12.39 18.07
C ILE A 213 -6.99 -10.86 18.17
N GLY A 214 -7.68 -10.13 17.28
CA GLY A 214 -7.74 -8.67 17.30
C GLY A 214 -6.42 -7.96 16.96
N SER A 215 -5.46 -8.66 16.32
CA SER A 215 -4.17 -8.09 15.90
C SER A 215 -4.15 -7.57 14.46
N ALA A 216 -5.23 -7.78 13.70
CA ALA A 216 -5.37 -7.31 12.32
C ALA A 216 -5.66 -5.81 12.28
N ASP A 217 -5.00 -5.13 11.35
CA ASP A 217 -5.34 -3.76 11.01
C ASP A 217 -6.61 -3.70 10.12
N ARG A 218 -7.07 -2.48 9.84
CA ARG A 218 -8.25 -2.23 9.01
C ARG A 218 -8.14 -2.92 7.63
N ALA A 219 -7.01 -2.76 6.94
CA ALA A 219 -6.81 -3.29 5.59
C ALA A 219 -6.87 -4.83 5.59
N THR A 220 -6.29 -5.46 6.61
CA THR A 220 -6.31 -6.92 6.79
C THR A 220 -7.72 -7.42 7.06
N CYS A 221 -8.51 -6.74 7.90
CA CYS A 221 -9.93 -7.09 8.13
C CYS A 221 -10.75 -6.95 6.84
N GLU A 222 -10.60 -5.84 6.11
CA GLU A 222 -11.29 -5.61 4.84
C GLU A 222 -10.95 -6.70 3.81
N LEU A 223 -9.68 -7.06 3.67
CA LEU A 223 -9.25 -8.13 2.76
C LEU A 223 -9.82 -9.47 3.18
N CYS A 224 -9.77 -9.82 4.46
CA CYS A 224 -10.31 -11.07 5.01
C CYS A 224 -11.81 -11.19 4.73
N ALA A 225 -12.59 -10.16 5.07
CA ALA A 225 -14.02 -10.14 4.84
C ALA A 225 -14.39 -10.27 3.35
N ASN A 226 -13.65 -9.59 2.47
CA ASN A 226 -13.84 -9.71 1.03
C ASN A 226 -13.50 -11.12 0.52
N CYS A 227 -12.42 -11.75 1.01
CA CYS A 227 -12.08 -13.13 0.68
C CYS A 227 -13.17 -14.11 1.13
N LEU A 228 -13.74 -13.92 2.32
CA LEU A 228 -14.86 -14.72 2.83
C LEU A 228 -16.13 -14.55 1.98
N THR A 229 -16.41 -13.31 1.53
CA THR A 229 -17.53 -13.04 0.61
C THR A 229 -17.33 -13.76 -0.72
N ASP A 230 -16.14 -13.66 -1.32
CA ASP A 230 -15.81 -14.32 -2.59
C ASP A 230 -15.84 -15.87 -2.46
N ALA A 231 -15.53 -16.39 -1.28
CA ALA A 231 -15.62 -17.81 -0.94
C ALA A 231 -17.06 -18.28 -0.60
N GLY A 232 -18.05 -17.39 -0.63
CA GLY A 232 -19.44 -17.69 -0.25
C GLY A 232 -19.67 -17.87 1.26
N LYS A 233 -18.67 -17.60 2.10
CA LYS A 233 -18.74 -17.72 3.58
C LYS A 233 -19.33 -16.44 4.19
N HIS A 234 -20.57 -16.11 3.81
CA HIS A 234 -21.19 -14.81 4.09
C HIS A 234 -21.38 -14.49 5.57
N ALA A 235 -21.73 -15.48 6.41
CA ALA A 235 -21.86 -15.27 7.85
C ALA A 235 -20.52 -14.85 8.48
N GLN A 236 -19.43 -15.57 8.16
CA GLN A 236 -18.10 -15.23 8.65
C GLN A 236 -17.60 -13.88 8.12
N SER A 237 -17.94 -13.55 6.86
CA SER A 237 -17.67 -12.22 6.32
C SER A 237 -18.36 -11.12 7.12
N ALA A 238 -19.63 -11.32 7.48
CA ALA A 238 -20.39 -10.37 8.27
C ALA A 238 -19.79 -10.17 9.66
N GLU A 239 -19.37 -11.23 10.34
CA GLU A 239 -18.70 -11.17 11.65
C GLU A 239 -17.41 -10.32 11.58
N VAL A 240 -16.59 -10.48 10.52
CA VAL A 240 -15.38 -9.67 10.32
C VAL A 240 -15.73 -8.20 10.06
N TRP A 241 -16.78 -7.92 9.28
CA TRP A 241 -17.25 -6.55 9.05
C TRP A 241 -17.79 -5.90 10.32
N GLU A 242 -18.48 -6.65 11.20
CA GLU A 242 -18.91 -6.17 12.52
C GLU A 242 -17.73 -5.80 13.40
N GLN A 243 -16.70 -6.67 13.45
CA GLN A 243 -15.48 -6.40 14.20
C GLN A 243 -14.80 -5.13 13.68
N LEU A 244 -14.71 -4.96 12.37
CA LEU A 244 -14.16 -3.75 11.76
C LEU A 244 -15.00 -2.51 12.08
N ALA A 245 -16.33 -2.61 12.07
CA ALA A 245 -17.22 -1.51 12.45
C ALA A 245 -16.95 -1.07 13.91
N ALA A 246 -16.75 -2.01 14.82
CA ALA A 246 -16.40 -1.72 16.21
C ALA A 246 -15.03 -1.01 16.33
N MET A 247 -14.02 -1.46 15.56
CA MET A 247 -12.68 -0.84 15.52
C MET A 247 -12.69 0.59 14.94
N THR A 248 -13.61 0.89 14.05
CA THR A 248 -13.70 2.16 13.32
C THR A 248 -14.74 3.12 13.88
N LEU A 249 -15.09 3.00 15.17
CA LEU A 249 -16.09 3.84 15.84
C LEU A 249 -17.43 3.88 15.08
N MET A 250 -17.88 2.73 14.61
CA MET A 250 -19.13 2.55 13.88
C MET A 250 -19.24 3.39 12.61
N GLN A 251 -18.16 3.48 11.83
CA GLN A 251 -18.21 4.10 10.51
C GLN A 251 -19.26 3.43 9.61
N PRO A 252 -19.96 4.19 8.75
CA PRO A 252 -21.11 3.67 7.99
C PRO A 252 -20.72 2.56 6.99
N GLN A 253 -19.55 2.60 6.37
CA GLN A 253 -19.17 1.63 5.35
C GLN A 253 -19.05 0.20 5.91
N PRO A 254 -18.30 -0.10 7.00
CA PRO A 254 -18.28 -1.44 7.57
C PRO A 254 -19.66 -1.95 8.03
N LEU A 255 -20.52 -1.05 8.54
CA LEU A 255 -21.89 -1.39 8.93
C LEU A 255 -22.74 -1.80 7.73
N LEU A 256 -22.60 -1.13 6.59
CA LEU A 256 -23.31 -1.46 5.34
C LEU A 256 -22.82 -2.80 4.77
N GLU A 257 -21.52 -3.06 4.79
CA GLU A 257 -20.98 -4.35 4.34
C GLU A 257 -21.37 -5.51 5.26
N ALA A 258 -21.44 -5.29 6.58
CA ALA A 258 -21.98 -6.26 7.52
C ALA A 258 -23.46 -6.57 7.21
N ALA A 259 -24.30 -5.54 7.00
CA ALA A 259 -25.69 -5.71 6.62
C ALA A 259 -25.86 -6.52 5.33
N ARG A 260 -25.09 -6.19 4.31
CA ARG A 260 -25.05 -6.91 3.02
C ARG A 260 -24.65 -8.37 3.20
N SER A 261 -23.63 -8.64 4.00
CA SER A 261 -23.12 -9.99 4.23
C SER A 261 -24.10 -10.83 5.04
N TRP A 262 -24.76 -10.26 6.07
CA TRP A 262 -25.83 -10.94 6.82
C TRP A 262 -27.04 -11.28 5.94
N SER A 263 -27.46 -10.38 5.06
CA SER A 263 -28.53 -10.68 4.10
C SER A 263 -28.16 -11.82 3.15
N ARG A 264 -26.89 -11.87 2.68
CA ARG A 264 -26.39 -12.97 1.85
C ARG A 264 -26.32 -14.29 2.62
N ALA A 265 -26.14 -14.23 3.93
CA ALA A 265 -26.17 -15.40 4.82
C ALA A 265 -27.60 -15.84 5.18
N GLY A 266 -28.66 -15.15 4.70
CA GLY A 266 -30.05 -15.44 5.03
C GLY A 266 -30.49 -14.96 6.42
N GLN A 267 -29.71 -14.07 7.04
CA GLN A 267 -29.99 -13.49 8.37
C GLN A 267 -30.63 -12.11 8.24
N ASP A 268 -31.85 -12.08 7.69
CA ASP A 268 -32.51 -10.83 7.27
C ASP A 268 -32.79 -9.86 8.43
N GLU A 269 -33.16 -10.37 9.61
CA GLU A 269 -33.39 -9.52 10.79
C GLU A 269 -32.11 -8.82 11.23
N THR A 270 -31.00 -9.57 11.27
CA THR A 270 -29.68 -9.03 11.61
C THR A 270 -29.22 -8.02 10.55
N ALA A 271 -29.44 -8.31 9.26
CA ALA A 271 -29.12 -7.41 8.16
C ALA A 271 -29.84 -6.07 8.29
N LEU A 272 -31.14 -6.09 8.60
CA LEU A 272 -31.94 -4.87 8.81
C LEU A 272 -31.48 -4.08 10.04
N MET A 273 -31.09 -4.76 11.13
CA MET A 273 -30.53 -4.11 12.31
C MET A 273 -29.22 -3.35 11.96
N PHE A 274 -28.30 -3.96 11.19
CA PHE A 274 -27.08 -3.31 10.77
C PHE A 274 -27.31 -2.18 9.76
N LEU A 275 -28.31 -2.32 8.89
CA LEU A 275 -28.74 -1.26 7.98
C LEU A 275 -29.23 -0.03 8.76
N GLU A 276 -30.01 -0.23 9.83
CA GLU A 276 -30.48 0.87 10.68
C GLU A 276 -29.33 1.54 11.45
N LYS A 277 -28.36 0.76 11.98
CA LYS A 277 -27.13 1.32 12.58
C LYS A 277 -26.34 2.15 11.56
N ALA A 278 -26.22 1.67 10.32
CA ALA A 278 -25.54 2.40 9.27
C ALA A 278 -26.27 3.71 8.93
N ARG A 279 -27.60 3.72 8.91
CA ARG A 279 -28.43 4.92 8.69
C ARG A 279 -28.14 6.00 9.74
N GLN A 280 -28.04 5.60 11.00
CA GLN A 280 -27.71 6.50 12.12
C GLN A 280 -26.29 7.08 12.04
N ALA A 281 -25.37 6.37 11.41
CA ALA A 281 -23.99 6.83 11.16
C ALA A 281 -23.85 7.79 9.96
N ASN A 282 -24.99 8.22 9.37
CA ASN A 282 -25.04 9.18 8.25
C ASN A 282 -24.19 8.76 7.02
N PRO A 283 -24.51 7.64 6.37
CA PRO A 283 -23.78 7.11 5.22
C PRO A 283 -23.97 7.98 3.97
N PRO A 284 -23.11 7.86 2.94
CA PRO A 284 -23.38 8.39 1.62
C PRO A 284 -24.71 7.84 1.08
N GLN A 285 -25.68 8.72 0.79
CA GLN A 285 -27.07 8.35 0.49
C GLN A 285 -27.18 7.33 -0.66
N ALA A 286 -26.45 7.56 -1.76
CA ALA A 286 -26.52 6.67 -2.92
C ALA A 286 -26.06 5.23 -2.58
N TYR A 287 -25.02 5.08 -1.76
CA TYR A 287 -24.51 3.78 -1.37
C TYR A 287 -25.45 3.07 -0.37
N PHE A 288 -26.01 3.83 0.56
CA PHE A 288 -27.03 3.32 1.49
C PHE A 288 -28.25 2.76 0.76
N GLU A 289 -28.81 3.51 -0.19
CA GLU A 289 -30.00 3.06 -0.95
C GLU A 289 -29.68 1.81 -1.79
N LEU A 290 -28.49 1.76 -2.41
CA LEU A 290 -28.06 0.56 -3.14
C LEU A 290 -28.07 -0.69 -2.24
N VAL A 291 -27.44 -0.61 -1.06
CA VAL A 291 -27.39 -1.75 -0.11
C VAL A 291 -28.78 -2.09 0.40
N ARG A 292 -29.61 -1.10 0.70
CA ARG A 292 -31.00 -1.29 1.14
C ARG A 292 -31.83 -2.02 0.09
N GLU A 293 -31.75 -1.62 -1.16
CA GLU A 293 -32.45 -2.27 -2.26
C GLU A 293 -31.99 -3.72 -2.46
N GLU A 294 -30.68 -4.00 -2.38
CA GLU A 294 -30.14 -5.36 -2.44
C GLU A 294 -30.71 -6.25 -1.34
N ILE A 295 -30.80 -5.75 -0.11
CA ILE A 295 -31.34 -6.49 1.04
C ILE A 295 -32.83 -6.74 0.86
N LEU A 296 -33.61 -5.71 0.50
CA LEU A 296 -35.06 -5.84 0.32
C LEU A 296 -35.45 -6.75 -0.86
N ALA A 297 -34.66 -6.78 -1.93
CA ALA A 297 -34.90 -7.65 -3.08
C ALA A 297 -34.74 -9.14 -2.75
N ARG A 298 -33.97 -9.48 -1.70
CA ARG A 298 -33.76 -10.87 -1.23
C ARG A 298 -34.84 -11.37 -0.27
N GLN A 299 -35.56 -10.46 0.35
CA GLN A 299 -36.62 -10.86 1.25
C GLN A 299 -37.74 -11.56 0.48
N PRO A 300 -38.29 -12.67 0.99
CA PRO A 300 -39.47 -13.31 0.39
C PRO A 300 -40.59 -12.29 0.32
N ARG A 301 -41.10 -12.04 -0.88
CA ARG A 301 -42.32 -11.24 -1.03
C ARG A 301 -43.44 -12.02 -0.31
N HIS A 302 -43.81 -11.56 0.88
CA HIS A 302 -45.03 -12.09 1.52
C HIS A 302 -46.22 -11.82 0.59
N PRO A 303 -47.02 -12.85 0.30
CA PRO A 303 -48.23 -12.72 -0.55
C PRO A 303 -49.23 -11.75 0.04
#